data_4bdb80fe48862119313254ed833f5c95
#
_entry.id   4bdb80fe48862119313254ed833f5c95
#
_cell.length_a   1.000
_cell.length_b   1.000
_cell.length_c   1.000
_cell.angle_alpha   90.00
_cell.angle_beta   90.00
_cell.angle_gamma   90.00
#
_symmetry.space_group_name_H-M   'P 1'
#
loop_
_entity.id
_entity.type
_entity.pdbx_description
1 polymer ?
#
loop_
_entity_poly.entity_id
_entity_poly.type
_entity_poly.pdbx_seq_one_letter_code
_entity_poly.pdbx_strand_id
1 'polypeptide(L)'
;MPVSYNRISLTDSIGYSEILDPKLKTNTLRIQFFHPLEKESAAKNALAFSLLTTSNAVYPSMEELAKKLDTLYGISLTSGVTKFGDFQTCGITVRTIADRYALHQEPLLQEMTDLLLTCLLQPNCVTDGFTEFEFQTKQKDLLDTIEAEINEKRAYATAQALETAFQNEPAALSCYGKKEDVLALTPQNTLAAYREVLHTAPAEIYFVGAESQPMLLEKLKAALTPIDRPNVPSYTFHVPSPAKAEPVTVVEPLPVNQAKMVLVLKSDCDNRYVMQMVSYILGALPSSKLFANVREKMSLCYYCSSSYSTPKQAMIISSGVEHDNLEKAKAAILEQLTAIQNGDISDAELESARMSIYNTLNGIGDTPGSHINWYQGCYYWNNYHTPEDSLKQYLAITKEDITKAARTLKLDTVYIMDTKKEEA
;
A
#
# COMPACT_ATOMS: atom_id res chain seq x y z
N MET A 1 -26.37 11.42 7.86
CA MET A 1 -25.85 10.87 9.13
C MET A 1 -24.34 10.81 8.98
N PRO A 2 -23.58 11.00 10.06
CA PRO A 2 -22.12 10.83 10.02
C PRO A 2 -21.75 9.38 9.69
N VAL A 3 -20.53 9.17 9.19
CA VAL A 3 -19.96 7.83 9.01
C VAL A 3 -19.85 7.14 10.36
N SER A 4 -20.30 5.90 10.46
CA SER A 4 -20.13 5.09 11.67
C SER A 4 -19.12 3.97 11.43
N TYR A 5 -18.34 3.67 12.45
CA TYR A 5 -17.34 2.61 12.46
C TYR A 5 -17.53 1.73 13.69
N ASN A 6 -17.55 0.42 13.47
CA ASN A 6 -17.57 -0.57 14.52
C ASN A 6 -16.63 -1.72 14.20
N ARG A 7 -15.80 -2.12 15.15
CA ARG A 7 -14.90 -3.26 15.03
C ARG A 7 -15.16 -4.30 16.11
N ILE A 8 -15.28 -5.54 15.69
CA ILE A 8 -15.44 -6.69 16.58
C ILE A 8 -14.42 -7.78 16.21
N SER A 9 -14.09 -8.66 17.13
CA SER A 9 -13.37 -9.90 16.85
C SER A 9 -14.36 -10.98 16.43
N LEU A 10 -14.14 -11.60 15.25
CA LEU A 10 -14.85 -12.81 14.86
C LEU A 10 -14.24 -14.03 15.54
N THR A 11 -12.92 -14.09 15.58
CA THR A 11 -12.10 -15.06 16.31
C THR A 11 -10.92 -14.31 16.95
N ASP A 12 -10.06 -14.99 17.68
CA ASP A 12 -8.87 -14.39 18.29
C ASP A 12 -7.90 -13.77 17.25
N SER A 13 -7.97 -14.22 16.00
CA SER A 13 -7.05 -13.82 14.92
C SER A 13 -7.73 -13.22 13.70
N ILE A 14 -9.05 -13.06 13.70
CA ILE A 14 -9.82 -12.44 12.60
C ILE A 14 -10.68 -11.32 13.16
N GLY A 15 -10.41 -10.09 12.74
CA GLY A 15 -11.26 -8.93 13.03
C GLY A 15 -12.30 -8.67 11.94
N TYR A 16 -13.39 -8.00 12.31
CA TYR A 16 -14.40 -7.49 11.39
C TYR A 16 -14.64 -6.02 11.67
N SER A 17 -14.40 -5.20 10.67
CA SER A 17 -14.60 -3.75 10.67
C SER A 17 -15.77 -3.38 9.77
N GLU A 18 -16.85 -2.89 10.38
CA GLU A 18 -18.03 -2.38 9.70
C GLU A 18 -17.95 -0.86 9.60
N ILE A 19 -18.00 -0.35 8.37
CA ILE A 19 -17.94 1.07 8.06
C ILE A 19 -19.20 1.47 7.31
N LEU A 20 -20.04 2.29 7.92
CA LEU A 20 -21.33 2.66 7.36
C LEU A 20 -21.36 4.14 6.97
N ASP A 21 -21.58 4.39 5.69
CA ASP A 21 -21.79 5.73 5.14
C ASP A 21 -23.08 5.74 4.31
N PRO A 22 -24.14 6.40 4.78
CA PRO A 22 -25.46 6.40 4.13
C PRO A 22 -25.48 6.93 2.70
N LYS A 23 -24.45 7.66 2.27
CA LYS A 23 -24.34 8.17 0.91
C LYS A 23 -23.91 7.12 -0.12
N LEU A 24 -23.37 5.98 0.34
CA LEU A 24 -22.88 4.93 -0.53
C LEU A 24 -24.02 4.19 -1.23
N LYS A 25 -23.79 3.89 -2.49
CA LYS A 25 -24.72 3.11 -3.34
C LYS A 25 -24.20 1.69 -3.60
N THR A 26 -23.02 1.37 -3.09
CA THR A 26 -22.36 0.08 -3.28
C THR A 26 -22.03 -0.54 -1.95
N ASN A 27 -21.98 -1.87 -1.92
CA ASN A 27 -21.40 -2.65 -0.85
C ASN A 27 -20.00 -3.12 -1.27
N THR A 28 -19.05 -3.06 -0.35
CA THR A 28 -17.68 -3.58 -0.56
C THR A 28 -17.33 -4.47 0.62
N LEU A 29 -16.87 -5.67 0.31
CA LEU A 29 -16.36 -6.62 1.28
C LEU A 29 -14.92 -6.96 0.91
N ARG A 30 -13.99 -6.78 1.85
CA ARG A 30 -12.56 -7.11 1.69
C ARG A 30 -12.13 -7.98 2.86
N ILE A 31 -11.45 -9.08 2.56
CA ILE A 31 -10.64 -9.80 3.55
C ILE A 31 -9.18 -9.58 3.26
N GLN A 32 -8.38 -9.34 4.29
CA GLN A 32 -6.97 -9.05 4.18
C GLN A 32 -6.18 -9.76 5.26
N PHE A 33 -5.14 -10.51 4.84
CA PHE A 33 -4.21 -11.22 5.69
C PHE A 33 -2.90 -10.44 5.76
N PHE A 34 -2.26 -10.44 6.93
CA PHE A 34 -1.01 -9.74 7.16
C PHE A 34 0.10 -10.76 7.42
N HIS A 35 1.11 -10.75 6.57
CA HIS A 35 2.22 -11.69 6.64
C HIS A 35 3.55 -10.92 6.64
N PRO A 36 4.57 -11.34 7.39
CA PRO A 36 5.90 -10.77 7.23
C PRO A 36 6.35 -10.87 5.78
N LEU A 37 7.00 -9.82 5.26
CA LEU A 37 7.53 -9.85 3.91
C LEU A 37 8.87 -10.61 3.93
N GLU A 38 8.88 -11.80 3.38
CA GLU A 38 10.03 -12.71 3.36
C GLU A 38 10.32 -13.13 1.93
N LYS A 39 11.61 -13.33 1.63
CA LYS A 39 12.05 -13.75 0.29
C LYS A 39 11.40 -15.06 -0.14
N GLU A 40 11.29 -16.00 0.79
CA GLU A 40 10.79 -17.36 0.55
C GLU A 40 9.29 -17.42 0.27
N SER A 41 8.52 -16.43 0.75
CA SER A 41 7.05 -16.42 0.69
C SER A 41 6.48 -15.36 -0.26
N ALA A 42 7.17 -14.26 -0.52
CA ALA A 42 6.65 -13.12 -1.28
C ALA A 42 6.06 -13.51 -2.64
N ALA A 43 6.84 -14.19 -3.49
CA ALA A 43 6.39 -14.63 -4.81
C ALA A 43 5.27 -15.68 -4.75
N LYS A 44 5.36 -16.62 -3.81
CA LYS A 44 4.34 -17.67 -3.61
C LYS A 44 2.99 -17.06 -3.25
N ASN A 45 2.99 -16.13 -2.29
CA ASN A 45 1.78 -15.46 -1.83
C ASN A 45 1.18 -14.58 -2.94
N ALA A 46 2.02 -13.85 -3.69
CA ALA A 46 1.58 -13.03 -4.80
C ALA A 46 0.87 -13.85 -5.88
N LEU A 47 1.46 -14.98 -6.28
CA LEU A 47 0.85 -15.87 -7.26
C LEU A 47 -0.38 -16.56 -6.69
N ALA A 48 -0.33 -17.07 -5.45
CA ALA A 48 -1.44 -17.76 -4.81
C ALA A 48 -2.70 -16.89 -4.75
N PHE A 49 -2.57 -15.65 -4.26
CA PHE A 49 -3.72 -14.75 -4.16
C PHE A 49 -4.24 -14.31 -5.53
N SER A 50 -3.39 -14.20 -6.56
CA SER A 50 -3.86 -13.93 -7.92
C SER A 50 -4.70 -15.06 -8.51
N LEU A 51 -4.47 -16.30 -8.09
CA LEU A 51 -5.21 -17.49 -8.53
C LEU A 51 -6.60 -17.58 -7.89
N LEU A 52 -6.81 -17.08 -6.67
CA LEU A 52 -8.07 -17.24 -5.92
C LEU A 52 -9.28 -16.59 -6.61
N THR A 53 -9.06 -15.57 -7.45
CA THR A 53 -10.12 -14.87 -8.18
C THR A 53 -10.14 -15.19 -9.67
N THR A 54 -9.41 -16.21 -10.08
CA THR A 54 -9.37 -16.70 -11.46
C THR A 54 -10.46 -17.74 -11.72
N SER A 55 -10.61 -18.68 -10.81
CA SER A 55 -11.66 -19.71 -10.78
C SER A 55 -11.78 -20.27 -9.37
N ASN A 56 -12.75 -21.12 -9.12
CA ASN A 56 -12.94 -21.81 -7.84
C ASN A 56 -13.71 -23.14 -8.06
N ALA A 57 -13.93 -23.91 -7.02
CA ALA A 57 -14.57 -25.22 -7.13
C ALA A 57 -16.02 -25.16 -7.66
N VAL A 58 -16.71 -24.02 -7.52
CA VAL A 58 -18.08 -23.82 -8.02
C VAL A 58 -18.08 -23.30 -9.45
N TYR A 59 -17.11 -22.46 -9.81
CA TYR A 59 -16.89 -21.89 -11.13
C TYR A 59 -15.49 -22.28 -11.61
N PRO A 60 -15.33 -23.52 -12.15
CA PRO A 60 -14.01 -24.14 -12.36
C PRO A 60 -13.23 -23.61 -13.58
N SER A 61 -13.71 -22.54 -14.22
CA SER A 61 -12.97 -21.84 -15.28
C SER A 61 -13.13 -20.34 -15.18
N MET A 62 -12.18 -19.60 -15.76
CA MET A 62 -12.22 -18.13 -15.87
C MET A 62 -13.50 -17.67 -16.57
N GLU A 63 -13.93 -18.40 -17.60
CA GLU A 63 -15.14 -18.09 -18.37
C GLU A 63 -16.41 -18.25 -17.53
N GLU A 64 -16.54 -19.32 -16.77
CA GLU A 64 -17.70 -19.56 -15.91
C GLU A 64 -17.80 -18.54 -14.78
N LEU A 65 -16.65 -18.21 -14.16
CA LEU A 65 -16.60 -17.15 -13.15
C LEU A 65 -16.97 -15.79 -13.75
N ALA A 66 -16.41 -15.43 -14.92
CA ALA A 66 -16.73 -14.17 -15.60
C ALA A 66 -18.23 -14.08 -15.95
N LYS A 67 -18.83 -15.15 -16.50
CA LYS A 67 -20.27 -15.21 -16.75
C LYS A 67 -21.10 -15.00 -15.48
N LYS A 68 -20.69 -15.61 -14.35
CA LYS A 68 -21.36 -15.39 -13.07
C LYS A 68 -21.28 -13.93 -12.64
N LEU A 69 -20.11 -13.28 -12.74
CA LEU A 69 -19.95 -11.87 -12.40
C LEU A 69 -20.84 -10.97 -13.27
N ASP A 70 -20.93 -11.25 -14.56
CA ASP A 70 -21.76 -10.49 -15.49
C ASP A 70 -23.25 -10.61 -15.16
N THR A 71 -23.74 -11.79 -14.76
CA THR A 71 -25.14 -11.97 -14.34
C THR A 71 -25.49 -11.20 -13.06
N LEU A 72 -24.51 -10.76 -12.31
CA LEU A 72 -24.66 -10.03 -11.06
C LEU A 72 -24.29 -8.54 -11.21
N TYR A 73 -24.71 -7.91 -12.31
CA TYR A 73 -24.45 -6.49 -12.60
C TYR A 73 -22.97 -6.13 -12.70
N GLY A 74 -22.14 -7.07 -13.13
CA GLY A 74 -20.71 -6.86 -13.23
C GLY A 74 -20.06 -6.64 -11.85
N ILE A 75 -20.32 -7.53 -10.91
CA ILE A 75 -19.63 -7.53 -9.60
C ILE A 75 -18.11 -7.48 -9.82
N SER A 76 -17.46 -6.52 -9.17
CA SER A 76 -16.00 -6.44 -9.19
C SER A 76 -15.42 -7.41 -8.17
N LEU A 77 -14.65 -8.38 -8.65
CA LEU A 77 -13.89 -9.34 -7.85
C LEU A 77 -12.41 -9.18 -8.16
N THR A 78 -11.61 -8.87 -7.14
CA THR A 78 -10.17 -8.66 -7.28
C THR A 78 -9.41 -9.27 -6.11
N SER A 79 -8.20 -9.74 -6.37
CA SER A 79 -7.28 -10.21 -5.35
C SER A 79 -5.86 -9.74 -5.65
N GLY A 80 -4.99 -9.83 -4.68
CA GLY A 80 -3.59 -9.48 -4.86
C GLY A 80 -2.87 -9.22 -3.55
N VAL A 81 -1.65 -8.75 -3.70
CA VAL A 81 -0.78 -8.41 -2.59
C VAL A 81 -0.35 -6.95 -2.64
N THR A 82 -0.08 -6.37 -1.48
CA THR A 82 0.52 -5.05 -1.34
C THR A 82 1.58 -5.07 -0.24
N LYS A 83 2.43 -4.04 -0.19
CA LYS A 83 3.51 -3.92 0.79
C LYS A 83 3.22 -2.79 1.76
N PHE A 84 3.44 -3.04 3.05
CA PHE A 84 3.42 -2.03 4.09
C PHE A 84 4.63 -2.21 5.03
N GLY A 85 5.67 -1.42 4.82
CA GLY A 85 6.93 -1.58 5.56
C GLY A 85 7.53 -2.96 5.38
N ASP A 86 7.64 -3.70 6.49
CA ASP A 86 8.19 -5.06 6.56
C ASP A 86 7.14 -6.15 6.34
N PHE A 87 5.93 -5.79 5.90
CA PHE A 87 4.81 -6.71 5.75
C PHE A 87 4.28 -6.75 4.32
N GLN A 88 3.86 -7.94 3.92
CA GLN A 88 3.02 -8.19 2.76
C GLN A 88 1.57 -8.35 3.23
N THR A 89 0.64 -7.67 2.58
CA THR A 89 -0.78 -7.89 2.78
C THR A 89 -1.36 -8.64 1.59
N CYS A 90 -2.08 -9.70 1.86
CA CYS A 90 -2.70 -10.56 0.86
C CYS A 90 -4.21 -10.47 1.00
N GLY A 91 -4.96 -10.18 -0.06
CA GLY A 91 -6.39 -9.97 0.11
C GLY A 91 -7.25 -10.25 -1.09
N ILE A 92 -8.56 -10.40 -0.81
CA ILE A 92 -9.64 -10.48 -1.81
C ILE A 92 -10.63 -9.36 -1.52
N THR A 93 -11.07 -8.69 -2.57
CA THR A 93 -12.07 -7.62 -2.50
C THR A 93 -13.20 -7.92 -3.49
N VAL A 94 -14.42 -7.86 -3.02
CA VAL A 94 -15.63 -7.92 -3.85
C VAL A 94 -16.43 -6.66 -3.65
N ARG A 95 -16.97 -6.11 -4.76
CA ARG A 95 -17.82 -4.92 -4.74
C ARG A 95 -19.02 -5.11 -5.63
N THR A 96 -20.19 -4.73 -5.12
CA THR A 96 -21.45 -4.73 -5.85
C THR A 96 -22.24 -3.46 -5.58
N ILE A 97 -23.26 -3.19 -6.39
CA ILE A 97 -24.30 -2.21 -6.01
C ILE A 97 -25.09 -2.74 -4.82
N ALA A 98 -25.67 -1.86 -4.01
CA ALA A 98 -26.54 -2.29 -2.92
C ALA A 98 -27.85 -2.90 -3.46
N ASP A 99 -28.40 -3.92 -2.79
CA ASP A 99 -29.55 -4.73 -3.22
C ASP A 99 -30.76 -3.86 -3.64
N ARG A 100 -30.98 -2.73 -2.97
CA ARG A 100 -32.06 -1.78 -3.30
C ARG A 100 -31.95 -1.16 -4.71
N TYR A 101 -30.83 -1.30 -5.39
CA TYR A 101 -30.62 -0.84 -6.76
C TYR A 101 -30.65 -1.98 -7.78
N ALA A 102 -30.82 -3.22 -7.35
CA ALA A 102 -31.02 -4.36 -8.23
C ALA A 102 -32.39 -4.28 -8.90
N LEU A 103 -32.46 -4.57 -10.21
CA LEU A 103 -33.68 -4.38 -11.01
C LEU A 103 -34.80 -5.35 -10.62
N HIS A 104 -34.43 -6.57 -10.21
CA HIS A 104 -35.36 -7.64 -9.86
C HIS A 104 -35.24 -8.06 -8.39
N GLN A 105 -34.67 -7.20 -7.54
CA GLN A 105 -34.46 -7.47 -6.10
C GLN A 105 -33.54 -8.67 -5.84
N GLU A 106 -32.56 -8.89 -6.69
CA GLU A 106 -31.55 -9.93 -6.51
C GLU A 106 -30.78 -9.68 -5.20
N PRO A 107 -30.48 -10.74 -4.41
CA PRO A 107 -29.76 -10.62 -3.13
C PRO A 107 -28.24 -10.47 -3.37
N LEU A 108 -27.84 -9.33 -3.95
CA LEU A 108 -26.46 -9.10 -4.39
C LEU A 108 -25.45 -9.13 -3.24
N LEU A 109 -25.84 -8.69 -2.05
CA LEU A 109 -24.96 -8.78 -0.87
C LEU A 109 -24.69 -10.23 -0.48
N GLN A 110 -25.70 -11.08 -0.55
CA GLN A 110 -25.54 -12.51 -0.28
C GLN A 110 -24.65 -13.15 -1.33
N GLU A 111 -24.90 -12.91 -2.61
CA GLU A 111 -24.10 -13.41 -3.74
C GLU A 111 -22.64 -12.94 -3.64
N MET A 112 -22.41 -11.67 -3.30
CA MET A 112 -21.08 -11.10 -3.07
C MET A 112 -20.35 -11.85 -1.94
N THR A 113 -21.05 -12.14 -0.85
CA THR A 113 -20.48 -12.83 0.30
C THR A 113 -20.13 -14.28 -0.03
N ASP A 114 -21.04 -14.99 -0.71
CA ASP A 114 -20.81 -16.35 -1.17
C ASP A 114 -19.65 -16.44 -2.12
N LEU A 115 -19.56 -15.52 -3.06
CA LEU A 115 -18.47 -15.45 -4.02
C LEU A 115 -17.12 -15.26 -3.35
N LEU A 116 -17.01 -14.31 -2.40
CA LEU A 116 -15.77 -14.10 -1.64
C LEU A 116 -15.38 -15.35 -0.86
N LEU A 117 -16.32 -15.94 -0.12
CA LEU A 117 -16.08 -17.15 0.67
C LEU A 117 -15.72 -18.35 -0.20
N THR A 118 -16.37 -18.52 -1.36
CA THR A 118 -16.05 -19.58 -2.30
C THR A 118 -14.64 -19.43 -2.86
N CYS A 119 -14.26 -18.22 -3.30
CA CYS A 119 -12.89 -17.94 -3.76
C CYS A 119 -11.85 -18.19 -2.67
N LEU A 120 -12.17 -17.81 -1.43
CA LEU A 120 -11.26 -17.99 -0.31
C LEU A 120 -11.17 -19.44 0.17
N LEU A 121 -12.28 -20.16 0.30
CA LEU A 121 -12.31 -21.45 1.00
C LEU A 121 -12.34 -22.66 0.06
N GLN A 122 -12.67 -22.44 -1.20
CA GLN A 122 -12.84 -23.49 -2.21
C GLN A 122 -12.07 -23.12 -3.49
N PRO A 123 -10.74 -22.87 -3.41
CA PRO A 123 -9.95 -22.56 -4.60
C PRO A 123 -9.98 -23.75 -5.58
N ASN A 124 -9.80 -23.46 -6.87
CA ASN A 124 -9.77 -24.51 -7.91
C ASN A 124 -8.46 -25.29 -7.84
N CYS A 125 -8.50 -26.47 -7.26
CA CYS A 125 -7.35 -27.30 -7.00
C CYS A 125 -7.55 -28.72 -7.57
N VAL A 126 -6.46 -29.29 -8.08
CA VAL A 126 -6.39 -30.69 -8.52
C VAL A 126 -5.35 -31.39 -7.67
N THR A 127 -5.80 -32.39 -6.89
CA THR A 127 -4.96 -33.11 -5.92
C THR A 127 -4.34 -32.14 -4.90
N ASP A 128 -3.04 -31.88 -4.95
CA ASP A 128 -2.28 -31.05 -3.98
C ASP A 128 -1.77 -29.73 -4.58
N GLY A 129 -2.31 -29.28 -5.72
CA GLY A 129 -1.88 -28.06 -6.40
C GLY A 129 -3.03 -27.29 -7.02
N PHE A 130 -2.78 -26.05 -7.42
CA PHE A 130 -3.67 -25.31 -8.31
C PHE A 130 -3.72 -25.98 -9.69
N THR A 131 -4.77 -25.71 -10.49
CA THR A 131 -4.85 -26.22 -11.87
C THR A 131 -3.69 -25.70 -12.71
N GLU A 132 -3.06 -26.59 -13.48
CA GLU A 132 -1.84 -26.28 -14.24
C GLU A 132 -2.02 -25.11 -15.21
N PHE A 133 -3.12 -25.10 -15.94
CA PHE A 133 -3.41 -24.07 -16.95
C PHE A 133 -3.50 -22.66 -16.32
N GLU A 134 -4.23 -22.51 -15.22
CA GLU A 134 -4.40 -21.23 -14.55
C GLU A 134 -3.12 -20.80 -13.84
N PHE A 135 -2.41 -21.75 -13.24
CA PHE A 135 -1.11 -21.51 -12.64
C PHE A 135 -0.13 -20.94 -13.67
N GLN A 136 0.05 -21.58 -14.82
CA GLN A 136 0.95 -21.09 -15.87
C GLN A 136 0.55 -19.71 -16.39
N THR A 137 -0.76 -19.48 -16.57
CA THR A 137 -1.27 -18.18 -17.01
C THR A 137 -0.93 -17.09 -15.99
N LYS A 138 -1.20 -17.33 -14.71
CA LYS A 138 -0.94 -16.34 -13.65
C LYS A 138 0.54 -16.18 -13.31
N GLN A 139 1.33 -17.25 -13.45
CA GLN A 139 2.79 -17.18 -13.33
C GLN A 139 3.36 -16.25 -14.41
N LYS A 140 2.90 -16.39 -15.65
CA LYS A 140 3.29 -15.51 -16.75
C LYS A 140 2.86 -14.06 -16.49
N ASP A 141 1.61 -13.82 -16.08
CA ASP A 141 1.11 -12.48 -15.74
C ASP A 141 2.00 -11.81 -14.66
N LEU A 142 2.43 -12.59 -13.64
CA LEU A 142 3.29 -12.08 -12.58
C LEU A 142 4.71 -11.78 -13.08
N LEU A 143 5.28 -12.62 -13.94
CA LEU A 143 6.57 -12.36 -14.60
C LEU A 143 6.51 -11.11 -15.47
N ASP A 144 5.47 -10.97 -16.28
CA ASP A 144 5.25 -9.79 -17.11
C ASP A 144 5.12 -8.51 -16.25
N THR A 145 4.45 -8.61 -15.10
CA THR A 145 4.34 -7.50 -14.13
C THR A 145 5.70 -7.09 -13.58
N ILE A 146 6.52 -8.04 -13.13
CA ILE A 146 7.87 -7.78 -12.59
C ILE A 146 8.77 -7.20 -13.69
N GLU A 147 8.74 -7.75 -14.89
CA GLU A 147 9.56 -7.25 -16.02
C GLU A 147 9.11 -5.84 -16.47
N ALA A 148 7.84 -5.52 -16.33
CA ALA A 148 7.31 -4.20 -16.69
C ALA A 148 7.65 -3.10 -15.66
N GLU A 149 8.04 -3.43 -14.42
CA GLU A 149 8.37 -2.44 -13.38
C GLU A 149 9.42 -1.42 -13.85
N ILE A 150 10.42 -1.87 -14.63
CA ILE A 150 11.48 -1.00 -15.16
C ILE A 150 10.95 0.05 -16.15
N ASN A 151 9.76 -0.14 -16.75
CA ASN A 151 9.19 0.82 -17.70
C ASN A 151 8.71 2.09 -17.00
N GLU A 152 8.28 1.97 -15.74
CA GLU A 152 7.91 3.10 -14.88
C GLU A 152 9.15 3.65 -14.15
N LYS A 153 10.06 4.30 -14.90
CA LYS A 153 11.39 4.72 -14.42
C LYS A 153 11.40 5.43 -13.06
N ARG A 154 10.36 6.22 -12.76
CA ARG A 154 10.25 6.92 -11.47
C ARG A 154 9.94 5.96 -10.32
N ALA A 155 9.00 5.06 -10.51
CA ALA A 155 8.63 4.05 -9.52
C ALA A 155 9.78 3.07 -9.30
N TYR A 156 10.40 2.61 -10.38
CA TYR A 156 11.55 1.72 -10.35
C TYR A 156 12.72 2.34 -9.57
N ALA A 157 13.12 3.59 -9.90
CA ALA A 157 14.18 4.28 -9.17
C ALA A 157 13.88 4.41 -7.66
N THR A 158 12.60 4.64 -7.31
CA THR A 158 12.20 4.68 -5.90
C THR A 158 12.30 3.30 -5.24
N ALA A 159 11.91 2.23 -5.92
CA ALA A 159 12.04 0.87 -5.42
C ALA A 159 13.51 0.48 -5.18
N GLN A 160 14.40 0.79 -6.13
CA GLN A 160 15.85 0.52 -6.01
C GLN A 160 16.49 1.34 -4.87
N ALA A 161 16.08 2.59 -4.70
CA ALA A 161 16.50 3.41 -3.56
C ALA A 161 16.08 2.80 -2.22
N LEU A 162 14.85 2.28 -2.13
CA LEU A 162 14.35 1.63 -0.92
C LEU A 162 15.03 0.26 -0.69
N GLU A 163 15.29 -0.53 -1.73
CA GLU A 163 16.08 -1.77 -1.63
C GLU A 163 17.46 -1.48 -1.04
N THR A 164 18.12 -0.41 -1.50
CA THR A 164 19.43 0.03 -0.97
C THR A 164 19.33 0.57 0.45
N ALA A 165 18.33 1.40 0.75
CA ALA A 165 18.18 2.04 2.05
C ALA A 165 17.85 1.05 3.17
N PHE A 166 17.10 -0.01 2.85
CA PHE A 166 16.65 -1.04 3.78
C PHE A 166 17.33 -2.39 3.53
N GLN A 167 18.51 -2.40 2.92
CA GLN A 167 19.26 -3.63 2.67
C GLN A 167 19.33 -4.51 3.93
N ASN A 168 19.05 -5.80 3.76
CA ASN A 168 18.92 -6.81 4.82
C ASN A 168 17.69 -6.67 5.74
N GLU A 169 16.75 -5.80 5.41
CA GLU A 169 15.45 -5.71 6.08
C GLU A 169 14.34 -6.21 5.14
N PRO A 170 13.20 -6.70 5.67
CA PRO A 170 12.07 -7.10 4.82
C PRO A 170 11.58 -5.96 3.90
N ALA A 171 11.66 -4.71 4.36
CA ALA A 171 11.29 -3.54 3.57
C ALA A 171 12.10 -3.36 2.28
N ALA A 172 13.25 -4.02 2.10
CA ALA A 172 14.00 -4.04 0.84
C ALA A 172 13.32 -4.91 -0.23
N LEU A 173 12.54 -5.91 0.16
CA LEU A 173 11.97 -6.89 -0.77
C LEU A 173 10.78 -6.33 -1.56
N SER A 174 10.63 -6.78 -2.80
CA SER A 174 9.39 -6.60 -3.55
C SER A 174 8.29 -7.53 -2.99
N CYS A 175 7.05 -7.05 -2.92
CA CYS A 175 5.93 -7.92 -2.54
C CYS A 175 5.57 -8.96 -3.62
N TYR A 176 6.14 -8.87 -4.80
CA TYR A 176 6.00 -9.84 -5.88
C TYR A 176 7.12 -10.89 -5.90
N GLY A 177 8.18 -10.72 -5.08
CA GLY A 177 9.41 -11.48 -5.18
C GLY A 177 10.26 -11.03 -6.37
N LYS A 178 11.26 -11.84 -6.74
CA LYS A 178 12.09 -11.64 -7.94
C LYS A 178 11.68 -12.63 -9.02
N LYS A 179 12.10 -12.37 -10.26
CA LYS A 179 11.83 -13.23 -11.43
C LYS A 179 12.23 -14.68 -11.17
N GLU A 180 13.41 -14.90 -10.60
CA GLU A 180 13.95 -16.22 -10.29
C GLU A 180 13.08 -16.97 -9.27
N ASP A 181 12.54 -16.25 -8.27
CA ASP A 181 11.64 -16.81 -7.26
C ASP A 181 10.35 -17.28 -7.92
N VAL A 182 9.77 -16.46 -8.83
CA VAL A 182 8.53 -16.80 -9.56
C VAL A 182 8.74 -18.00 -10.50
N LEU A 183 9.88 -18.07 -11.19
CA LEU A 183 10.19 -19.22 -12.08
C LEU A 183 10.36 -20.54 -11.33
N ALA A 184 10.71 -20.50 -10.04
CA ALA A 184 10.84 -21.70 -9.19
C ALA A 184 9.51 -22.17 -8.59
N LEU A 185 8.40 -21.44 -8.82
CA LEU A 185 7.09 -21.82 -8.29
C LEU A 185 6.51 -23.05 -9.00
N THR A 186 5.71 -23.80 -8.25
CA THR A 186 4.91 -24.92 -8.74
C THR A 186 3.48 -24.81 -8.23
N PRO A 187 2.48 -25.44 -8.87
CA PRO A 187 1.11 -25.46 -8.34
C PRO A 187 1.03 -25.91 -6.88
N GLN A 188 1.89 -26.86 -6.48
CA GLN A 188 1.90 -27.44 -5.13
C GLN A 188 2.45 -26.47 -4.09
N ASN A 189 3.65 -25.88 -4.33
CA ASN A 189 4.25 -24.96 -3.35
C ASN A 189 3.48 -23.66 -3.25
N THR A 190 2.79 -23.25 -4.31
CA THR A 190 1.91 -22.06 -4.32
C THR A 190 0.64 -22.31 -3.51
N LEU A 191 0.01 -23.49 -3.65
CA LEU A 191 -1.14 -23.87 -2.84
C LEU A 191 -0.77 -24.03 -1.35
N ALA A 192 0.41 -24.60 -1.07
CA ALA A 192 0.90 -24.73 0.30
C ALA A 192 1.09 -23.35 0.97
N ALA A 193 1.66 -22.38 0.27
CA ALA A 193 1.80 -21.02 0.78
C ALA A 193 0.45 -20.32 1.02
N TYR A 194 -0.51 -20.48 0.12
CA TYR A 194 -1.88 -20.01 0.37
C TYR A 194 -2.47 -20.60 1.66
N ARG A 195 -2.37 -21.90 1.85
CA ARG A 195 -2.86 -22.59 3.06
C ARG A 195 -2.14 -22.07 4.31
N GLU A 196 -0.84 -21.86 4.23
CA GLU A 196 -0.07 -21.28 5.32
C GLU A 196 -0.62 -19.91 5.72
N VAL A 197 -0.78 -18.98 4.77
CA VAL A 197 -1.36 -17.65 5.04
C VAL A 197 -2.76 -17.77 5.65
N LEU A 198 -3.62 -18.63 5.10
CA LEU A 198 -4.99 -18.83 5.59
C LEU A 198 -5.01 -19.29 7.05
N HIS A 199 -4.09 -20.17 7.46
CA HIS A 199 -4.07 -20.78 8.80
C HIS A 199 -3.24 -20.00 9.82
N THR A 200 -2.24 -19.21 9.40
CA THR A 200 -1.26 -18.61 10.32
C THR A 200 -1.23 -17.08 10.34
N ALA A 201 -1.72 -16.40 9.29
CA ALA A 201 -1.65 -14.94 9.23
C ALA A 201 -2.86 -14.29 9.91
N PRO A 202 -2.69 -13.26 10.78
CA PRO A 202 -3.81 -12.47 11.28
C PRO A 202 -4.58 -11.85 10.11
N ALA A 203 -5.90 -11.70 10.27
CA ALA A 203 -6.75 -11.19 9.21
C ALA A 203 -7.71 -10.10 9.71
N GLU A 204 -8.05 -9.19 8.81
CA GLU A 204 -9.09 -8.18 9.04
C GLU A 204 -10.07 -8.20 7.86
N ILE A 205 -11.36 -8.21 8.18
CA ILE A 205 -12.43 -8.11 7.20
C ILE A 205 -13.02 -6.73 7.28
N TYR A 206 -13.15 -6.07 6.14
CA TYR A 206 -13.78 -4.75 6.03
C TYR A 206 -15.07 -4.87 5.25
N PHE A 207 -16.17 -4.48 5.86
CA PHE A 207 -17.43 -4.23 5.16
C PHE A 207 -17.68 -2.73 5.10
N VAL A 208 -17.94 -2.22 3.92
CA VAL A 208 -18.29 -0.81 3.67
C VAL A 208 -19.60 -0.76 2.90
N GLY A 209 -20.60 -0.11 3.47
CA GLY A 209 -21.93 0.01 2.91
C GLY A 209 -22.73 1.15 3.49
N ALA A 210 -24.01 1.27 3.10
CA ALA A 210 -24.88 2.33 3.60
C ALA A 210 -25.52 1.99 4.95
N GLU A 211 -25.68 0.70 5.27
CA GLU A 211 -26.40 0.20 6.43
C GLU A 211 -25.80 -1.12 6.94
N SER A 212 -26.02 -1.41 8.22
CA SER A 212 -25.50 -2.63 8.85
C SER A 212 -26.16 -3.89 8.29
N GLN A 213 -25.35 -4.97 8.22
CA GLN A 213 -25.74 -6.23 7.61
C GLN A 213 -25.50 -7.41 8.58
N PRO A 214 -26.37 -7.63 9.59
CA PRO A 214 -26.15 -8.68 10.59
C PRO A 214 -26.05 -10.09 9.99
N MET A 215 -26.82 -10.39 8.93
CA MET A 215 -26.76 -11.70 8.26
C MET A 215 -25.41 -11.94 7.57
N LEU A 216 -24.77 -10.90 7.02
CA LEU A 216 -23.43 -10.98 6.49
C LEU A 216 -22.43 -11.38 7.59
N LEU A 217 -22.51 -10.71 8.73
CA LEU A 217 -21.63 -10.97 9.87
C LEU A 217 -21.77 -12.42 10.37
N GLU A 218 -22.99 -12.90 10.56
CA GLU A 218 -23.25 -14.29 10.98
C GLU A 218 -22.72 -15.29 9.95
N LYS A 219 -22.89 -15.03 8.67
CA LYS A 219 -22.38 -15.89 7.59
C LYS A 219 -20.85 -15.95 7.57
N LEU A 220 -20.18 -14.81 7.69
CA LEU A 220 -18.72 -14.74 7.79
C LEU A 220 -18.22 -15.50 9.02
N LYS A 221 -18.86 -15.32 10.16
CA LYS A 221 -18.55 -16.03 11.40
C LYS A 221 -18.70 -17.53 11.25
N ALA A 222 -19.83 -18.00 10.71
CA ALA A 222 -20.08 -19.41 10.49
C ALA A 222 -19.06 -20.07 9.55
N ALA A 223 -18.61 -19.34 8.52
CA ALA A 223 -17.64 -19.85 7.55
C ALA A 223 -16.18 -19.85 8.05
N LEU A 224 -15.79 -18.85 8.85
CA LEU A 224 -14.39 -18.64 9.22
C LEU A 224 -14.02 -19.18 10.61
N THR A 225 -14.96 -19.28 11.54
CA THR A 225 -14.69 -19.84 12.88
C THR A 225 -14.22 -21.30 12.86
N PRO A 226 -14.70 -22.19 11.97
CA PRO A 226 -14.24 -23.58 11.93
C PRO A 226 -12.82 -23.77 11.41
N ILE A 227 -12.19 -22.73 10.85
CA ILE A 227 -10.82 -22.83 10.33
C ILE A 227 -9.87 -22.96 11.51
N ASP A 228 -9.11 -24.05 11.54
CA ASP A 228 -8.07 -24.26 12.54
C ASP A 228 -6.92 -23.26 12.33
N ARG A 229 -6.75 -22.35 13.28
CA ARG A 229 -5.77 -21.25 13.24
C ARG A 229 -5.01 -21.16 14.57
N PRO A 230 -4.25 -22.20 14.92
CA PRO A 230 -3.49 -22.19 16.16
C PRO A 230 -2.30 -21.22 16.06
N ASN A 231 -2.02 -20.52 17.15
CA ASN A 231 -0.80 -19.72 17.31
C ASN A 231 -0.61 -18.60 16.25
N VAL A 232 -1.68 -17.93 15.83
CA VAL A 232 -1.56 -16.76 14.95
C VAL A 232 -0.83 -15.62 15.70
N PRO A 233 0.28 -15.10 15.15
CA PRO A 233 1.06 -14.08 15.82
C PRO A 233 0.35 -12.70 15.80
N SER A 234 0.71 -11.87 16.77
CA SER A 234 0.41 -10.43 16.73
C SER A 234 1.62 -9.67 16.22
N TYR A 235 1.40 -8.70 15.34
CA TYR A 235 2.48 -7.95 14.71
C TYR A 235 2.50 -6.49 15.12
N THR A 236 3.70 -5.93 15.21
CA THR A 236 3.94 -4.49 15.21
C THR A 236 4.33 -4.07 13.80
N PHE A 237 3.48 -3.26 13.16
CA PHE A 237 3.67 -2.86 11.75
C PHE A 237 4.60 -1.65 11.58
N HIS A 238 4.95 -0.99 12.66
CA HIS A 238 5.87 0.13 12.69
C HIS A 238 7.23 -0.34 13.17
N VAL A 239 8.16 -0.50 12.22
CA VAL A 239 9.51 -1.03 12.46
C VAL A 239 10.52 -0.09 11.81
N PRO A 240 10.85 1.05 12.46
CA PRO A 240 11.85 1.97 11.93
C PRO A 240 13.25 1.35 11.98
N SER A 241 14.14 1.86 11.13
CA SER A 241 15.55 1.49 11.17
C SER A 241 16.43 2.73 11.24
N PRO A 242 17.59 2.66 11.93
CA PRO A 242 18.50 3.80 12.04
C PRO A 242 19.09 4.15 10.66
N ALA A 243 19.44 5.42 10.50
CA ALA A 243 20.24 5.84 9.34
C ALA A 243 21.65 5.23 9.41
N LYS A 244 22.22 4.93 8.25
CA LYS A 244 23.62 4.53 8.11
C LYS A 244 24.55 5.62 8.66
N ALA A 245 25.71 5.22 9.16
CA ALA A 245 26.72 6.16 9.68
C ALA A 245 27.19 7.14 8.57
N GLU A 246 27.38 6.61 7.35
CA GLU A 246 27.69 7.36 6.15
C GLU A 246 26.65 7.07 5.09
N PRO A 247 26.15 8.10 4.38
CA PRO A 247 25.19 7.91 3.30
C PRO A 247 25.79 7.09 2.16
N VAL A 248 25.01 6.14 1.63
CA VAL A 248 25.40 5.32 0.49
C VAL A 248 24.88 5.96 -0.80
N THR A 249 25.76 6.10 -1.81
CA THR A 249 25.35 6.53 -3.15
C THR A 249 25.49 5.36 -4.12
N VAL A 250 24.40 5.06 -4.85
CA VAL A 250 24.35 4.04 -5.91
C VAL A 250 24.01 4.73 -7.22
N VAL A 251 24.78 4.44 -8.25
CA VAL A 251 24.52 4.91 -9.63
C VAL A 251 24.27 3.69 -10.50
N GLU A 252 23.05 3.59 -11.03
CA GLU A 252 22.68 2.52 -11.97
C GLU A 252 22.67 3.07 -13.39
N PRO A 253 23.49 2.49 -14.29
CA PRO A 253 23.57 2.92 -15.68
C PRO A 253 22.40 2.34 -16.48
N LEU A 254 21.38 3.17 -16.75
CA LEU A 254 20.24 2.82 -17.59
C LEU A 254 19.98 3.94 -18.62
N PRO A 255 19.55 3.59 -19.85
CA PRO A 255 19.22 4.59 -20.87
C PRO A 255 17.96 5.35 -20.45
N VAL A 256 18.14 6.61 -20.08
CA VAL A 256 17.05 7.52 -19.72
C VAL A 256 17.30 8.90 -20.32
N ASN A 257 16.26 9.57 -20.78
CA ASN A 257 16.36 10.93 -21.30
C ASN A 257 16.68 11.96 -20.20
N GLN A 258 16.37 11.61 -18.95
CA GLN A 258 16.63 12.42 -17.76
C GLN A 258 16.98 11.48 -16.62
N ALA A 259 18.00 11.81 -15.88
CA ALA A 259 18.37 11.08 -14.69
C ALA A 259 17.21 11.08 -13.66
N LYS A 260 17.07 9.96 -12.95
CA LYS A 260 16.16 9.86 -11.80
C LYS A 260 17.02 9.79 -10.55
N MET A 261 16.83 10.76 -9.67
CA MET A 261 17.53 10.80 -8.40
C MET A 261 16.54 10.65 -7.25
N VAL A 262 16.82 9.72 -6.36
CA VAL A 262 16.03 9.47 -5.16
C VAL A 262 16.92 9.56 -3.93
N LEU A 263 16.53 10.41 -2.99
CA LEU A 263 17.15 10.53 -1.68
C LEU A 263 16.23 9.88 -0.64
N VAL A 264 16.80 9.01 0.17
CA VAL A 264 16.12 8.42 1.33
C VAL A 264 16.77 8.98 2.59
N LEU A 265 15.95 9.60 3.44
CA LEU A 265 16.37 10.11 4.75
C LEU A 265 15.61 9.36 5.82
N LYS A 266 16.29 8.88 6.84
CA LYS A 266 15.70 8.20 7.99
C LYS A 266 15.60 9.13 9.18
N SER A 267 14.61 8.89 10.04
CA SER A 267 14.29 9.73 11.19
C SER A 267 14.06 8.85 12.42
N ASP A 268 14.34 9.38 13.60
CA ASP A 268 13.97 8.81 14.89
C ASP A 268 12.78 9.53 15.56
N CYS A 269 12.05 10.33 14.78
CA CYS A 269 10.84 11.01 15.25
C CYS A 269 9.61 10.09 15.17
N ASP A 270 9.04 9.73 16.31
CA ASP A 270 7.85 8.85 16.38
C ASP A 270 6.53 9.55 16.02
N ASN A 271 6.53 10.89 15.94
CA ASN A 271 5.31 11.63 15.62
C ASN A 271 5.07 11.69 14.11
N ARG A 272 4.32 10.71 13.59
CA ARG A 272 3.97 10.61 12.17
C ARG A 272 3.24 11.84 11.62
N TYR A 273 2.43 12.52 12.46
CA TYR A 273 1.67 13.70 12.02
C TYR A 273 2.61 14.86 11.73
N VAL A 274 3.58 15.11 12.62
CA VAL A 274 4.57 16.15 12.40
C VAL A 274 5.47 15.84 11.21
N MET A 275 5.90 14.58 11.06
CA MET A 275 6.73 14.18 9.92
C MET A 275 5.98 14.29 8.58
N GLN A 276 4.67 14.02 8.59
CA GLN A 276 3.84 14.27 7.41
C GLN A 276 3.78 15.78 7.08
N MET A 277 3.67 16.66 8.08
CA MET A 277 3.73 18.11 7.88
C MET A 277 5.09 18.54 7.32
N VAL A 278 6.21 17.98 7.81
CA VAL A 278 7.54 18.19 7.21
C VAL A 278 7.52 17.84 5.72
N SER A 279 6.95 16.69 5.35
CA SER A 279 6.84 16.26 3.94
C SER A 279 6.00 17.25 3.11
N TYR A 280 4.87 17.71 3.63
CA TYR A 280 4.02 18.68 2.91
C TYR A 280 4.74 19.99 2.62
N ILE A 281 5.44 20.52 3.59
CA ILE A 281 6.18 21.79 3.43
C ILE A 281 7.43 21.58 2.56
N LEU A 282 8.11 20.43 2.70
CA LEU A 282 9.32 20.13 1.93
C LEU A 282 9.03 19.95 0.45
N GLY A 283 8.16 18.99 0.08
CA GLY A 283 8.04 18.59 -1.33
C GLY A 283 6.74 17.93 -1.77
N ALA A 284 5.74 17.71 -0.89
CA ALA A 284 4.54 16.99 -1.27
C ALA A 284 3.47 17.89 -1.96
N LEU A 285 3.65 19.22 -1.94
CA LEU A 285 2.67 20.19 -2.45
C LEU A 285 3.24 21.03 -3.61
N PRO A 286 2.38 21.57 -4.49
CA PRO A 286 2.78 22.58 -5.47
C PRO A 286 3.28 23.89 -4.86
N SER A 287 2.96 24.17 -3.59
CA SER A 287 3.45 25.31 -2.81
C SER A 287 4.66 24.99 -1.93
N SER A 288 5.20 23.77 -2.03
CA SER A 288 6.32 23.30 -1.21
C SER A 288 7.66 23.92 -1.62
N LYS A 289 8.63 23.90 -0.70
CA LYS A 289 9.96 24.45 -0.95
C LYS A 289 10.68 23.80 -2.14
N LEU A 290 10.61 22.46 -2.29
CA LEU A 290 11.23 21.77 -3.44
C LEU A 290 10.58 22.18 -4.76
N PHE A 291 9.27 22.31 -4.80
CA PHE A 291 8.59 22.76 -6.01
C PHE A 291 8.91 24.20 -6.34
N ALA A 292 8.74 25.13 -5.38
CA ALA A 292 8.91 26.56 -5.62
C ALA A 292 10.37 26.95 -5.90
N ASN A 293 11.33 26.39 -5.15
CA ASN A 293 12.71 26.81 -5.24
C ASN A 293 13.53 25.96 -6.23
N VAL A 294 13.48 24.62 -6.13
CA VAL A 294 14.34 23.74 -6.93
C VAL A 294 13.80 23.59 -8.35
N ARG A 295 12.45 23.38 -8.48
CA ARG A 295 11.82 23.20 -9.79
C ARG A 295 11.58 24.54 -10.50
N GLU A 296 10.83 25.46 -9.88
CA GLU A 296 10.37 26.67 -10.56
C GLU A 296 11.49 27.74 -10.62
N LYS A 297 12.05 28.14 -9.47
CA LYS A 297 13.01 29.26 -9.41
C LYS A 297 14.38 28.90 -10.00
N MET A 298 14.92 27.71 -9.64
CA MET A 298 16.25 27.29 -10.11
C MET A 298 16.20 26.49 -11.42
N SER A 299 15.04 25.99 -11.81
CA SER A 299 14.81 25.16 -13.03
C SER A 299 15.77 23.96 -13.12
N LEU A 300 16.09 23.33 -11.97
CA LEU A 300 17.07 22.22 -11.91
C LEU A 300 16.44 20.84 -12.21
N CYS A 301 15.11 20.75 -12.16
CA CYS A 301 14.40 19.48 -12.30
C CYS A 301 13.00 19.65 -12.90
N TYR A 302 12.52 18.59 -13.58
CA TYR A 302 11.14 18.54 -14.12
C TYR A 302 10.09 18.25 -13.05
N TYR A 303 10.48 17.44 -12.07
CA TYR A 303 9.72 17.22 -10.85
C TYR A 303 10.69 17.06 -9.69
N CYS A 304 10.25 17.47 -8.53
CA CYS A 304 10.91 17.22 -7.26
C CYS A 304 9.82 17.13 -6.19
N SER A 305 9.71 15.99 -5.55
CA SER A 305 8.65 15.76 -4.58
C SER A 305 9.12 14.92 -3.41
N SER A 306 8.52 15.11 -2.24
CA SER A 306 8.76 14.27 -1.08
C SER A 306 7.52 13.47 -0.68
N SER A 307 7.75 12.31 -0.06
CA SER A 307 6.73 11.49 0.60
C SER A 307 7.32 10.90 1.88
N TYR A 308 6.46 10.62 2.87
CA TYR A 308 6.89 10.04 4.13
C TYR A 308 6.34 8.63 4.31
N SER A 309 7.25 7.67 4.47
CA SER A 309 6.94 6.28 4.81
C SER A 309 6.81 6.14 6.32
N THR A 310 5.58 6.11 6.80
CA THR A 310 5.30 5.99 8.24
C THR A 310 5.81 4.70 8.88
N PRO A 311 5.69 3.50 8.27
CA PRO A 311 6.14 2.26 8.91
C PRO A 311 7.66 2.18 9.08
N LYS A 312 8.41 2.90 8.26
CA LYS A 312 9.89 2.89 8.27
C LYS A 312 10.50 4.22 8.75
N GLN A 313 9.68 5.21 9.13
CA GLN A 313 10.11 6.56 9.51
C GLN A 313 11.10 7.17 8.50
N ALA A 314 10.81 7.04 7.22
CA ALA A 314 11.69 7.48 6.15
C ALA A 314 11.03 8.53 5.26
N MET A 315 11.76 9.62 4.99
CA MET A 315 11.43 10.61 3.99
C MET A 315 12.08 10.23 2.66
N ILE A 316 11.27 10.15 1.62
CA ILE A 316 11.72 9.79 0.27
C ILE A 316 11.55 11.03 -0.59
N ILE A 317 12.64 11.51 -1.18
CA ILE A 317 12.62 12.63 -2.13
C ILE A 317 12.96 12.09 -3.50
N SER A 318 12.05 12.25 -4.46
CA SER A 318 12.21 11.78 -5.84
C SER A 318 12.26 12.96 -6.80
N SER A 319 13.25 12.97 -7.71
CA SER A 319 13.49 14.06 -8.63
C SER A 319 13.89 13.55 -10.02
N GLY A 320 13.42 14.23 -11.08
CA GLY A 320 13.87 14.04 -12.48
C GLY A 320 14.74 15.21 -12.90
N VAL A 321 16.01 14.95 -13.15
CA VAL A 321 17.06 15.96 -13.28
C VAL A 321 17.80 15.80 -14.60
N GLU A 322 18.23 16.91 -15.24
CA GLU A 322 19.17 16.85 -16.34
C GLU A 322 20.53 16.32 -15.86
N HIS A 323 21.18 15.49 -16.71
CA HIS A 323 22.42 14.79 -16.37
C HIS A 323 23.51 15.69 -15.76
N ASP A 324 23.71 16.89 -16.33
CA ASP A 324 24.73 17.83 -15.87
C ASP A 324 24.34 18.60 -14.59
N ASN A 325 23.10 18.51 -14.13
CA ASN A 325 22.59 19.22 -12.98
C ASN A 325 22.46 18.37 -11.71
N LEU A 326 22.84 17.10 -11.73
CA LEU A 326 22.62 16.15 -10.62
C LEU A 326 23.16 16.65 -9.28
N GLU A 327 24.44 17.04 -9.22
CA GLU A 327 25.05 17.53 -7.97
C GLU A 327 24.46 18.86 -7.51
N LYS A 328 24.12 19.75 -8.44
CA LYS A 328 23.45 21.02 -8.12
C LYS A 328 22.06 20.80 -7.57
N ALA A 329 21.29 19.89 -8.19
CA ALA A 329 19.94 19.56 -7.73
C ALA A 329 19.97 18.89 -6.35
N LYS A 330 20.89 17.95 -6.12
CA LYS A 330 21.10 17.32 -4.81
C LYS A 330 21.41 18.36 -3.72
N ALA A 331 22.35 19.27 -3.99
CA ALA A 331 22.71 20.33 -3.07
C ALA A 331 21.51 21.26 -2.77
N ALA A 332 20.79 21.68 -3.81
CA ALA A 332 19.60 22.52 -3.67
C ALA A 332 18.47 21.83 -2.88
N ILE A 333 18.25 20.52 -3.07
CA ILE A 333 17.27 19.74 -2.30
C ILE A 333 17.63 19.72 -0.82
N LEU A 334 18.89 19.43 -0.49
CA LEU A 334 19.37 19.40 0.90
C LEU A 334 19.36 20.78 1.57
N GLU A 335 19.59 21.85 0.78
CA GLU A 335 19.43 23.24 1.25
C GLU A 335 18.00 23.53 1.69
N GLN A 336 16.98 23.08 0.94
CA GLN A 336 15.57 23.26 1.33
C GLN A 336 15.23 22.53 2.63
N LEU A 337 15.78 21.33 2.84
CA LEU A 337 15.64 20.63 4.11
C LEU A 337 16.31 21.41 5.25
N THR A 338 17.53 21.90 5.02
CA THR A 338 18.28 22.72 5.99
C THR A 338 17.52 23.99 6.35
N ALA A 339 16.84 24.63 5.39
CA ALA A 339 15.98 25.78 5.66
C ALA A 339 14.88 25.44 6.68
N ILE A 340 14.16 24.31 6.51
CA ILE A 340 13.15 23.86 7.48
C ILE A 340 13.79 23.56 8.86
N GLN A 341 14.96 22.91 8.88
CA GLN A 341 15.71 22.59 10.11
C GLN A 341 16.15 23.84 10.87
N ASN A 342 16.31 24.95 10.18
CA ASN A 342 16.63 26.27 10.76
C ASN A 342 15.39 27.10 11.10
N GLY A 343 14.18 26.60 10.86
CA GLY A 343 12.93 27.27 11.18
C GLY A 343 12.44 28.23 10.09
N ASP A 344 13.03 28.19 8.89
CA ASP A 344 12.54 28.96 7.74
C ASP A 344 11.27 28.31 7.18
N ILE A 345 10.15 28.59 7.85
CA ILE A 345 8.81 28.14 7.48
C ILE A 345 7.88 29.34 7.51
N SER A 346 7.38 29.76 6.36
CA SER A 346 6.44 30.88 6.26
C SER A 346 5.04 30.47 6.77
N ASP A 347 4.21 31.44 7.13
CA ASP A 347 2.81 31.21 7.49
C ASP A 347 2.04 30.63 6.29
N ALA A 348 2.35 31.10 5.09
CA ALA A 348 1.71 30.61 3.86
C ALA A 348 2.01 29.11 3.59
N GLU A 349 3.23 28.64 3.82
CA GLU A 349 3.59 27.22 3.69
C GLU A 349 2.85 26.36 4.72
N LEU A 350 2.79 26.81 5.98
CA LEU A 350 2.07 26.09 7.03
C LEU A 350 0.57 26.01 6.73
N GLU A 351 -0.06 27.11 6.33
CA GLU A 351 -1.49 27.15 5.99
C GLU A 351 -1.80 26.33 4.73
N SER A 352 -0.94 26.33 3.73
CA SER A 352 -1.07 25.47 2.55
C SER A 352 -1.02 23.98 2.93
N ALA A 353 -0.11 23.59 3.84
CA ALA A 353 -0.02 22.22 4.35
C ALA A 353 -1.30 21.82 5.13
N ARG A 354 -1.80 22.69 6.02
CA ARG A 354 -3.04 22.47 6.78
C ARG A 354 -4.25 22.32 5.87
N MET A 355 -4.38 23.19 4.86
CA MET A 355 -5.48 23.14 3.89
C MET A 355 -5.43 21.85 3.06
N SER A 356 -4.25 21.41 2.63
CA SER A 356 -4.10 20.15 1.90
C SER A 356 -4.48 18.95 2.75
N ILE A 357 -4.08 18.92 4.02
CA ILE A 357 -4.48 17.86 4.96
C ILE A 357 -5.99 17.87 5.18
N TYR A 358 -6.59 19.05 5.40
CA TYR A 358 -8.03 19.19 5.53
C TYR A 358 -8.78 18.60 4.33
N ASN A 359 -8.34 18.94 3.11
CA ASN A 359 -8.95 18.42 1.89
C ASN A 359 -8.76 16.91 1.75
N THR A 360 -7.57 16.38 2.08
CA THR A 360 -7.29 14.94 2.04
C THR A 360 -8.17 14.17 3.02
N LEU A 361 -8.29 14.65 4.25
CA LEU A 361 -9.11 14.00 5.29
C LEU A 361 -10.61 14.05 4.96
N ASN A 362 -11.09 15.17 4.41
CA ASN A 362 -12.48 15.28 3.96
C ASN A 362 -12.80 14.37 2.76
N GLY A 363 -11.82 14.10 1.90
CA GLY A 363 -11.98 13.19 0.75
C GLY A 363 -11.98 11.70 1.12
N ILE A 364 -11.63 11.32 2.35
CA ILE A 364 -11.62 9.91 2.79
C ILE A 364 -12.99 9.25 2.61
N GLY A 365 -14.07 9.99 2.83
CA GLY A 365 -15.43 9.49 2.65
C GLY A 365 -15.90 9.34 1.21
N ASP A 366 -15.13 9.67 0.18
CA ASP A 366 -15.63 9.72 -1.21
C ASP A 366 -15.74 8.33 -1.86
N THR A 367 -14.99 7.35 -1.40
CA THR A 367 -15.02 5.99 -1.94
C THR A 367 -14.96 4.92 -0.84
N PRO A 368 -15.54 3.73 -1.08
CA PRO A 368 -15.37 2.60 -0.15
C PRO A 368 -13.90 2.22 0.08
N GLY A 369 -13.05 2.35 -0.94
CA GLY A 369 -11.63 2.05 -0.83
C GLY A 369 -10.89 3.01 0.11
N SER A 370 -11.21 4.31 0.08
CA SER A 370 -10.60 5.29 0.98
C SER A 370 -11.02 5.07 2.44
N HIS A 371 -12.26 4.68 2.69
CA HIS A 371 -12.70 4.23 4.02
C HIS A 371 -11.89 3.03 4.52
N ILE A 372 -11.74 1.98 3.70
CA ILE A 372 -10.96 0.80 4.06
C ILE A 372 -9.52 1.18 4.36
N ASN A 373 -8.88 1.95 3.48
CA ASN A 373 -7.48 2.35 3.65
C ASN A 373 -7.27 3.17 4.94
N TRP A 374 -8.24 4.02 5.32
CA TRP A 374 -8.19 4.76 6.57
C TRP A 374 -8.20 3.83 7.79
N TYR A 375 -9.18 2.93 7.89
CA TYR A 375 -9.32 2.04 9.04
C TYR A 375 -8.28 0.92 9.05
N GLN A 376 -7.76 0.52 7.89
CA GLN A 376 -6.57 -0.32 7.80
C GLN A 376 -5.32 0.41 8.35
N GLY A 377 -5.18 1.70 8.07
CA GLY A 377 -4.18 2.54 8.70
C GLY A 377 -4.32 2.57 10.22
N CYS A 378 -5.55 2.68 10.73
CA CYS A 378 -5.83 2.59 12.16
C CYS A 378 -5.44 1.22 12.75
N TYR A 379 -5.71 0.13 12.03
CA TYR A 379 -5.31 -1.23 12.40
C TYR A 379 -3.77 -1.35 12.54
N TYR A 380 -3.00 -0.85 11.59
CA TYR A 380 -1.52 -0.90 11.63
C TYR A 380 -0.93 -0.18 12.84
N TRP A 381 -1.62 0.86 13.33
CA TRP A 381 -1.18 1.64 14.48
C TRP A 381 -1.87 1.23 15.79
N ASN A 382 -2.77 0.26 15.74
CA ASN A 382 -3.65 -0.12 16.85
C ASN A 382 -4.27 1.13 17.53
N ASN A 383 -4.67 2.09 16.72
CA ASN A 383 -5.19 3.38 17.16
C ASN A 383 -6.35 3.80 16.26
N TYR A 384 -7.57 3.46 16.70
CA TYR A 384 -8.79 3.72 15.95
C TYR A 384 -9.35 5.10 16.29
N HIS A 385 -9.41 5.95 15.30
CA HIS A 385 -9.87 7.33 15.40
C HIS A 385 -10.48 7.80 14.08
N THR A 386 -11.28 8.87 14.13
CA THR A 386 -11.90 9.44 12.94
C THR A 386 -10.94 10.36 12.16
N PRO A 387 -11.22 10.66 10.89
CA PRO A 387 -10.50 11.70 10.15
C PRO A 387 -10.51 13.06 10.86
N GLU A 388 -11.63 13.40 11.49
CA GLU A 388 -11.79 14.65 12.25
C GLU A 388 -10.85 14.70 13.47
N ASP A 389 -10.64 13.58 14.16
CA ASP A 389 -9.71 13.52 15.29
C ASP A 389 -8.26 13.68 14.82
N SER A 390 -7.93 13.08 13.67
CA SER A 390 -6.62 13.31 13.05
C SER A 390 -6.43 14.77 12.62
N LEU A 391 -7.45 15.40 12.08
CA LEU A 391 -7.39 16.82 11.71
C LEU A 391 -7.02 17.69 12.91
N LYS A 392 -7.62 17.45 14.08
CA LYS A 392 -7.28 18.16 15.33
C LYS A 392 -5.79 18.02 15.68
N GLN A 393 -5.22 16.80 15.50
CA GLN A 393 -3.79 16.57 15.73
C GLN A 393 -2.92 17.40 14.77
N TYR A 394 -3.25 17.42 13.49
CA TYR A 394 -2.52 18.21 12.50
C TYR A 394 -2.61 19.72 12.75
N LEU A 395 -3.79 20.23 13.11
CA LEU A 395 -4.00 21.67 13.34
C LEU A 395 -3.27 22.18 14.60
N ALA A 396 -2.99 21.30 15.57
CA ALA A 396 -2.22 21.64 16.77
C ALA A 396 -0.71 21.76 16.52
N ILE A 397 -0.20 21.26 15.38
CA ILE A 397 1.24 21.28 15.06
C ILE A 397 1.72 22.69 14.79
N THR A 398 2.81 23.07 15.45
CA THR A 398 3.45 24.38 15.30
C THR A 398 4.66 24.32 14.36
N LYS A 399 5.14 25.48 13.90
CA LYS A 399 6.40 25.57 13.13
C LYS A 399 7.59 25.04 13.92
N GLU A 400 7.59 25.22 15.23
CA GLU A 400 8.65 24.74 16.10
C GLU A 400 8.67 23.20 16.16
N ASP A 401 7.51 22.55 16.22
CA ASP A 401 7.40 21.08 16.16
C ASP A 401 7.92 20.55 14.84
N ILE A 402 7.56 21.18 13.73
CA ILE A 402 8.03 20.81 12.38
C ILE A 402 9.55 20.96 12.29
N THR A 403 10.10 22.07 12.80
CA THR A 403 11.54 22.33 12.81
C THR A 403 12.29 21.29 13.63
N LYS A 404 11.80 20.94 14.82
CA LYS A 404 12.39 19.90 15.67
C LYS A 404 12.37 18.54 14.98
N ALA A 405 11.24 18.17 14.37
CA ALA A 405 11.09 16.92 13.65
C ALA A 405 12.01 16.85 12.41
N ALA A 406 12.10 17.94 11.64
CA ALA A 406 12.98 18.00 10.47
C ALA A 406 14.47 17.78 10.83
N ARG A 407 14.91 18.23 12.01
CA ARG A 407 16.29 18.04 12.50
C ARG A 407 16.66 16.58 12.74
N THR A 408 15.68 15.68 12.90
CA THR A 408 15.93 14.26 13.07
C THR A 408 16.22 13.54 11.77
N LEU A 409 15.88 14.17 10.61
CA LEU A 409 16.12 13.58 9.30
C LEU A 409 17.62 13.56 8.97
N LYS A 410 18.12 12.34 8.70
CA LYS A 410 19.51 12.08 8.28
C LYS A 410 19.51 11.41 6.93
N LEU A 411 20.32 11.91 6.00
CA LEU A 411 20.51 11.29 4.70
C LEU A 411 21.10 9.89 4.88
N ASP A 412 20.46 8.89 4.29
CA ASP A 412 20.85 7.48 4.37
C ASP A 412 21.32 6.93 3.02
N THR A 413 20.58 7.24 1.97
CA THR A 413 20.83 6.69 0.64
C THR A 413 20.55 7.73 -0.43
N VAL A 414 21.41 7.77 -1.45
CA VAL A 414 21.20 8.47 -2.70
C VAL A 414 21.25 7.44 -3.83
N TYR A 415 20.16 7.28 -4.54
CA TYR A 415 20.12 6.43 -5.73
C TYR A 415 19.96 7.30 -6.97
N ILE A 416 20.76 7.02 -7.99
CA ILE A 416 20.76 7.74 -9.25
C ILE A 416 20.65 6.73 -10.39
N MET A 417 19.62 6.85 -11.19
CA MET A 417 19.52 6.19 -12.49
C MET A 417 19.94 7.19 -13.56
N ASP A 418 21.00 6.88 -14.26
CA ASP A 418 21.56 7.80 -15.25
C ASP A 418 22.07 7.03 -16.48
N THR A 419 22.12 7.69 -17.62
CA THR A 419 22.73 7.13 -18.82
C THR A 419 24.24 7.04 -18.63
N LYS A 420 24.88 5.91 -19.02
CA LYS A 420 26.34 5.85 -19.08
C LYS A 420 26.83 6.98 -19.99
N LYS A 421 27.67 7.87 -19.46
CA LYS A 421 28.52 8.67 -20.33
C LYS A 421 29.44 7.67 -21.04
N GLU A 422 29.32 7.53 -22.34
CA GLU A 422 30.41 6.94 -23.13
C GLU A 422 31.66 7.76 -22.79
N GLU A 423 32.64 7.10 -22.17
CA GLU A 423 33.97 7.70 -22.00
C GLU A 423 34.49 8.04 -23.40
N ALA A 424 34.52 9.35 -23.71
CA ALA A 424 35.09 9.88 -24.96
C ALA A 424 36.60 9.83 -24.90
#